data_1f0107ad0b7dc8cdb9b68c38f1443639
#
_entry.id   1f0107ad0b7dc8cdb9b68c38f1443639
#
_cell.length_a   1.000
_cell.length_b   1.000
_cell.length_c   1.000
_cell.angle_alpha   90.00
_cell.angle_beta   90.00
_cell.angle_gamma   90.00
#
_symmetry.space_group_name_H-M   'P 1'
#
loop_
_entity.id
_entity.type
_entity.pdbx_description
1 polymer ?
#
loop_
_entity_poly.entity_id
_entity_poly.type
_entity_poly.pdbx_seq_one_letter_code
_entity_poly.pdbx_strand_id
1 'polypeptide(L)'
;MFLKKIYIFLPLLAMTIMAYGEETAKESPFSASLELSTKYMWRGIEYGTAPTVFPMIGYNTHGFNAFAMGGYAIDGSHQEVDLGVSYTSSEFTVGVSDYYYPSSVGEKDQYFKLSNRETGHWVEAYATWAGIKVPLWVTVSTYIFGADKNTDGKQMYSSYAEVGYTHSFTEDNNIALCVGANLNKGFYTNNQSGFNVVNINAKYSTALKFGNFKLPVSASYVLNPYNNKSFFTMSLYFGL
;
A
#
# COMPACT_ATOMS: atom_id res chain seq x y z
N MET A 1 -30.61 8.08 -11.38
CA MET A 1 -30.20 6.92 -10.56
C MET A 1 -28.68 7.02 -10.39
N PHE A 2 -28.24 7.69 -9.32
CA PHE A 2 -26.82 8.00 -9.10
C PHE A 2 -26.10 6.74 -8.60
N LEU A 3 -25.21 6.19 -9.42
CA LEU A 3 -24.25 5.19 -9.00
C LEU A 3 -23.27 5.87 -8.04
N LYS A 4 -23.43 5.62 -6.73
CA LYS A 4 -22.40 5.95 -5.73
C LYS A 4 -21.15 5.15 -6.05
N LYS A 5 -20.12 5.82 -6.55
CA LYS A 5 -18.76 5.22 -6.67
C LYS A 5 -18.28 4.94 -5.25
N ILE A 6 -18.28 3.68 -4.85
CA ILE A 6 -17.69 3.22 -3.59
C ILE A 6 -16.20 3.12 -3.83
N TYR A 7 -15.45 4.02 -3.18
CA TYR A 7 -13.98 3.99 -3.21
C TYR A 7 -13.49 2.95 -2.23
N ILE A 8 -12.95 1.86 -2.76
CA ILE A 8 -12.36 0.78 -2.01
C ILE A 8 -10.92 1.18 -1.69
N PHE A 9 -10.65 1.47 -0.41
CA PHE A 9 -9.28 1.63 0.06
C PHE A 9 -8.61 0.27 0.12
N LEU A 10 -7.85 -0.10 -0.91
CA LEU A 10 -6.81 -1.11 -0.75
C LEU A 10 -5.71 -0.54 0.14
N PRO A 11 -5.19 -1.30 1.13
CA PRO A 11 -4.02 -0.88 1.90
C PRO A 11 -2.73 -0.86 1.06
N LEU A 12 -2.76 -1.32 -0.17
CA LEU A 12 -1.76 -1.04 -1.20
C LEU A 12 -2.30 0.09 -2.08
N LEU A 13 -1.97 1.30 -1.73
CA LEU A 13 -1.86 2.50 -2.56
C LEU A 13 -2.71 2.51 -3.85
N ALA A 14 -4.03 2.43 -3.75
CA ALA A 14 -4.92 2.85 -4.82
C ALA A 14 -5.49 4.22 -4.42
N MET A 15 -4.66 5.26 -4.54
CA MET A 15 -5.16 6.63 -4.51
C MET A 15 -5.93 6.87 -5.80
N THR A 16 -7.26 6.80 -5.72
CA THR A 16 -8.07 7.53 -6.68
C THR A 16 -8.01 8.99 -6.29
N ILE A 17 -7.09 9.72 -6.90
CA ILE A 17 -7.04 11.17 -6.81
C ILE A 17 -8.17 11.70 -7.66
N MET A 18 -9.13 12.38 -7.02
CA MET A 18 -10.05 13.22 -7.74
C MET A 18 -9.31 14.50 -8.13
N ALA A 19 -8.98 14.63 -9.42
CA ALA A 19 -8.69 15.92 -10.00
C ALA A 19 -10.00 16.74 -10.00
N TYR A 20 -10.06 17.80 -9.21
CA TYR A 20 -11.08 18.82 -9.36
C TYR A 20 -10.65 19.78 -10.47
N GLY A 21 -11.11 19.51 -11.68
CA GLY A 21 -11.11 20.43 -12.81
C GLY A 21 -12.53 20.47 -13.36
N GLU A 22 -13.18 21.63 -13.35
CA GLU A 22 -14.38 21.85 -14.14
C GLU A 22 -13.99 21.80 -15.62
N GLU A 23 -14.46 20.79 -16.29
CA GLU A 23 -14.90 20.69 -17.68
C GLU A 23 -15.03 19.23 -18.06
N THR A 24 -15.96 18.89 -18.94
CA THR A 24 -16.24 17.55 -19.48
C THR A 24 -15.10 17.03 -20.36
N ALA A 25 -13.87 17.06 -19.86
CA ALA A 25 -12.72 16.39 -20.45
C ALA A 25 -12.83 14.89 -20.16
N LYS A 26 -12.62 14.07 -21.16
CA LYS A 26 -12.45 12.63 -21.04
C LYS A 26 -11.42 12.38 -19.98
N GLU A 27 -11.78 11.74 -18.85
CA GLU A 27 -10.84 11.47 -17.75
C GLU A 27 -9.59 10.79 -18.32
N SER A 28 -8.42 11.37 -18.05
CA SER A 28 -7.16 10.77 -18.47
C SER A 28 -7.00 9.41 -17.79
N PRO A 29 -6.59 8.35 -18.50
CA PRO A 29 -6.24 7.10 -17.85
C PRO A 29 -4.98 7.18 -17.01
N PHE A 30 -4.18 8.24 -17.15
CA PHE A 30 -2.95 8.48 -16.40
C PHE A 30 -3.22 9.34 -15.16
N SER A 31 -2.51 9.03 -14.09
CA SER A 31 -2.51 9.79 -12.85
C SER A 31 -1.08 10.00 -12.35
N ALA A 32 -0.86 11.07 -11.60
CA ALA A 32 0.37 11.29 -10.84
C ALA A 32 0.03 11.75 -9.43
N SER A 33 0.78 11.30 -8.44
CA SER A 33 0.57 11.68 -7.06
C SER A 33 1.85 11.73 -6.26
N LEU A 34 1.75 12.43 -5.13
CA LEU A 34 2.80 12.54 -4.14
C LEU A 34 2.15 12.41 -2.75
N GLU A 35 2.58 11.41 -1.96
CA GLU A 35 2.27 11.35 -0.54
C GLU A 35 3.51 11.78 0.26
N LEU A 36 3.29 12.62 1.28
CA LEU A 36 4.27 12.94 2.31
C LEU A 36 3.78 12.35 3.62
N SER A 37 4.48 11.37 4.16
CA SER A 37 4.13 10.73 5.42
C SER A 37 5.19 10.95 6.50
N THR A 38 4.76 11.16 7.74
CA THR A 38 5.66 11.29 8.89
C THR A 38 6.44 10.01 9.20
N LYS A 39 5.92 8.86 8.75
CA LYS A 39 6.56 7.53 8.85
C LYS A 39 6.05 6.64 7.73
N TYR A 40 6.92 5.77 7.23
CA TYR A 40 6.49 4.69 6.36
C TYR A 40 6.04 3.49 7.21
N MET A 41 4.75 3.22 7.19
CA MET A 41 4.14 2.05 7.85
C MET A 41 3.51 1.13 6.81
N TRP A 42 3.93 -0.11 6.77
CA TRP A 42 3.35 -1.11 5.90
C TRP A 42 3.03 -2.39 6.67
N ARG A 43 1.74 -2.75 6.76
CA ARG A 43 1.25 -3.95 7.45
C ARG A 43 1.79 -4.10 8.89
N GLY A 44 1.81 -3.00 9.65
CA GLY A 44 2.31 -2.95 11.02
C GLY A 44 3.84 -2.92 11.16
N ILE A 45 4.57 -2.86 10.05
CA ILE A 45 6.04 -2.77 10.02
C ILE A 45 6.45 -1.34 9.69
N GLU A 46 7.41 -0.79 10.44
CA GLU A 46 8.03 0.50 10.17
C GLU A 46 9.19 0.33 9.21
N TYR A 47 9.22 1.14 8.14
CA TYR A 47 10.31 1.23 7.18
C TYR A 47 10.97 2.61 7.25
N GLY A 48 12.30 2.60 7.42
CA GLY A 48 13.05 3.83 7.64
C GLY A 48 12.80 4.46 9.01
N THR A 49 13.53 5.52 9.31
CA THR A 49 13.50 6.21 10.61
C THR A 49 12.98 7.65 10.52
N ALA A 50 12.76 8.16 9.32
CA ALA A 50 12.39 9.53 9.00
C ALA A 50 11.09 9.64 8.21
N PRO A 51 10.54 10.85 8.06
CA PRO A 51 9.47 11.11 7.10
C PRO A 51 9.82 10.62 5.71
N THR A 52 8.81 10.11 5.01
CA THR A 52 8.99 9.45 3.71
C THR A 52 8.14 10.13 2.65
N VAL A 53 8.69 10.23 1.45
CA VAL A 53 8.06 10.79 0.25
C VAL A 53 7.74 9.64 -0.71
N PHE A 54 6.48 9.59 -1.19
CA PHE A 54 6.02 8.56 -2.11
C PHE A 54 5.51 9.19 -3.43
N PRO A 55 6.39 9.44 -4.40
CA PRO A 55 5.95 9.78 -5.76
C PRO A 55 5.36 8.54 -6.44
N MET A 56 4.25 8.70 -7.14
CA MET A 56 3.61 7.62 -7.89
C MET A 56 3.07 8.13 -9.23
N ILE A 57 3.18 7.28 -10.24
CA ILE A 57 2.45 7.40 -11.50
C ILE A 57 1.57 6.17 -11.69
N GLY A 58 0.38 6.36 -12.26
CA GLY A 58 -0.59 5.31 -12.47
C GLY A 58 -1.21 5.36 -13.86
N TYR A 59 -1.69 4.21 -14.30
CA TYR A 59 -2.51 4.04 -15.50
C TYR A 59 -3.71 3.18 -15.16
N ASN A 60 -4.93 3.69 -15.40
CA ASN A 60 -6.17 3.01 -15.07
C ASN A 60 -7.09 2.99 -16.29
N THR A 61 -7.56 1.81 -16.69
CA THR A 61 -8.53 1.68 -17.78
C THR A 61 -9.32 0.38 -17.66
N HIS A 62 -10.66 0.46 -17.76
CA HIS A 62 -11.56 -0.70 -17.82
C HIS A 62 -11.27 -1.80 -16.76
N GLY A 63 -10.97 -1.38 -15.53
CA GLY A 63 -10.62 -2.28 -14.43
C GLY A 63 -9.15 -2.72 -14.38
N PHE A 64 -8.38 -2.49 -15.44
CA PHE A 64 -6.93 -2.68 -15.42
C PHE A 64 -6.26 -1.48 -14.75
N ASN A 65 -5.29 -1.76 -13.87
CA ASN A 65 -4.44 -0.77 -13.22
C ASN A 65 -2.98 -1.18 -13.34
N ALA A 66 -2.10 -0.21 -13.63
CA ALA A 66 -0.67 -0.36 -13.51
C ALA A 66 -0.10 0.86 -12.78
N PHE A 67 0.92 0.68 -11.96
CA PHE A 67 1.57 1.77 -11.26
C PHE A 67 3.08 1.58 -11.13
N ALA A 68 3.78 2.70 -10.98
CA ALA A 68 5.14 2.75 -10.48
C ALA A 68 5.19 3.76 -9.32
N MET A 69 5.80 3.36 -8.21
CA MET A 69 5.93 4.16 -7.00
C MET A 69 7.37 4.14 -6.51
N GLY A 70 7.80 5.23 -5.89
CA GLY A 70 9.01 5.26 -5.07
C GLY A 70 8.65 5.50 -3.60
N GLY A 71 9.48 5.00 -2.68
CA GLY A 71 9.41 5.28 -1.24
C GLY A 71 10.77 5.76 -0.76
N TYR A 72 10.91 7.05 -0.39
CA TYR A 72 12.20 7.64 -0.03
C TYR A 72 12.12 8.33 1.33
N ALA A 73 12.73 7.73 2.35
CA ALA A 73 12.94 8.41 3.62
C ALA A 73 13.92 9.57 3.44
N ILE A 74 13.60 10.75 4.00
CA ILE A 74 14.37 11.98 3.77
C ILE A 74 15.80 11.94 4.32
N ASP A 75 16.08 11.02 5.25
CA ASP A 75 17.41 10.78 5.83
C ASP A 75 18.19 9.65 5.11
N GLY A 76 17.61 9.05 4.06
CA GLY A 76 18.20 7.94 3.34
C GLY A 76 18.13 6.59 4.05
N SER A 77 17.43 6.48 5.19
CA SER A 77 17.31 5.24 5.96
C SER A 77 16.48 4.16 5.26
N HIS A 78 15.70 4.54 4.25
CA HIS A 78 14.93 3.62 3.40
C HIS A 78 14.77 4.18 2.00
N GLN A 79 14.90 3.28 1.01
CA GLN A 79 14.63 3.55 -0.40
C GLN A 79 13.91 2.35 -1.00
N GLU A 80 12.88 2.62 -1.80
CA GLU A 80 12.03 1.59 -2.39
C GLU A 80 11.55 2.03 -3.78
N VAL A 81 11.45 1.09 -4.70
CA VAL A 81 10.82 1.24 -6.01
C VAL A 81 9.87 0.07 -6.22
N ASP A 82 8.59 0.39 -6.43
CA ASP A 82 7.54 -0.59 -6.59
C ASP A 82 6.92 -0.49 -7.98
N LEU A 83 6.68 -1.63 -8.57
CA LEU A 83 5.88 -1.77 -9.79
C LEU A 83 4.72 -2.69 -9.51
N GLY A 84 3.54 -2.36 -10.02
CA GLY A 84 2.39 -3.22 -9.84
C GLY A 84 1.42 -3.19 -11.00
N VAL A 85 0.74 -4.33 -11.16
CA VAL A 85 -0.38 -4.47 -12.09
C VAL A 85 -1.53 -5.20 -11.41
N SER A 86 -2.76 -4.78 -11.69
CA SER A 86 -3.95 -5.42 -11.15
C SER A 86 -5.14 -5.32 -12.10
N TYR A 87 -6.11 -6.17 -11.86
CA TYR A 87 -7.39 -6.13 -12.53
C TYR A 87 -8.52 -6.20 -11.50
N THR A 88 -9.46 -5.27 -11.62
CA THR A 88 -10.65 -5.19 -10.77
C THR A 88 -11.90 -5.48 -11.60
N SER A 89 -12.70 -6.42 -11.15
CA SER A 89 -14.01 -6.73 -11.69
C SER A 89 -15.02 -6.82 -10.57
N SER A 90 -16.02 -5.92 -10.57
CA SER A 90 -17.02 -5.81 -9.50
C SER A 90 -16.37 -5.62 -8.12
N GLU A 91 -16.55 -6.57 -7.21
CA GLU A 91 -16.03 -6.55 -5.84
C GLU A 91 -14.62 -7.17 -5.71
N PHE A 92 -14.07 -7.74 -6.77
CA PHE A 92 -12.81 -8.49 -6.73
C PHE A 92 -11.69 -7.78 -7.48
N THR A 93 -10.53 -7.72 -6.84
CA THR A 93 -9.27 -7.28 -7.44
C THR A 93 -8.25 -8.39 -7.28
N VAL A 94 -7.51 -8.68 -8.34
CA VAL A 94 -6.32 -9.54 -8.30
C VAL A 94 -5.14 -8.78 -8.88
N GLY A 95 -3.95 -9.00 -8.34
CA GLY A 95 -2.78 -8.27 -8.81
C GLY A 95 -1.46 -8.92 -8.41
N VAL A 96 -0.41 -8.34 -8.99
CA VAL A 96 0.98 -8.67 -8.68
C VAL A 96 1.73 -7.37 -8.47
N SER A 97 2.54 -7.30 -7.43
CA SER A 97 3.45 -6.19 -7.14
C SER A 97 4.87 -6.71 -6.98
N ASP A 98 5.81 -5.93 -7.46
CA ASP A 98 7.24 -6.11 -7.29
C ASP A 98 7.76 -4.98 -6.42
N TYR A 99 8.41 -5.31 -5.31
CA TYR A 99 9.06 -4.39 -4.40
C TYR A 99 10.56 -4.56 -4.54
N TYR A 100 11.27 -3.47 -4.77
CA TYR A 100 12.72 -3.47 -4.88
C TYR A 100 13.31 -2.39 -3.97
N TYR A 101 14.31 -2.78 -3.20
CA TYR A 101 15.01 -1.89 -2.26
C TYR A 101 16.39 -1.55 -2.81
N PRO A 102 16.58 -0.35 -3.44
CA PRO A 102 17.89 0.10 -3.93
C PRO A 102 18.94 0.13 -2.83
N SER A 103 20.18 -0.14 -3.20
CA SER A 103 21.34 -0.03 -2.31
C SER A 103 21.57 1.42 -1.86
N SER A 104 22.31 1.58 -0.76
CA SER A 104 22.78 2.90 -0.31
C SER A 104 23.62 3.60 -1.37
N VAL A 105 23.67 4.93 -1.32
CA VAL A 105 24.49 5.73 -2.24
C VAL A 105 25.95 5.28 -2.19
N GLY A 106 26.51 4.96 -3.36
CA GLY A 106 27.88 4.47 -3.50
C GLY A 106 28.03 2.95 -3.51
N GLU A 107 26.98 2.18 -3.17
CA GLU A 107 26.93 0.74 -3.36
C GLU A 107 26.47 0.40 -4.78
N LYS A 108 26.84 -0.80 -5.24
CA LYS A 108 26.48 -1.27 -6.57
C LYS A 108 25.07 -1.84 -6.56
N ASP A 109 24.13 -1.12 -7.13
CA ASP A 109 22.76 -1.60 -7.33
C ASP A 109 22.72 -2.78 -8.31
N GLN A 110 21.81 -3.71 -8.10
CA GLN A 110 21.67 -4.95 -8.87
C GLN A 110 20.23 -5.17 -9.34
N TYR A 111 19.52 -4.11 -9.70
CA TYR A 111 18.13 -4.16 -10.13
C TYR A 111 17.86 -5.22 -11.20
N PHE A 112 18.73 -5.38 -12.18
CA PHE A 112 18.57 -6.36 -13.27
C PHE A 112 19.05 -7.79 -12.93
N LYS A 113 19.38 -8.05 -11.66
CA LYS A 113 19.72 -9.41 -11.21
C LYS A 113 18.42 -10.17 -10.89
N LEU A 114 17.84 -10.81 -11.90
CA LEU A 114 16.54 -11.47 -11.84
C LEU A 114 16.62 -12.98 -11.53
N SER A 115 17.80 -13.52 -11.27
CA SER A 115 17.95 -14.92 -10.84
C SER A 115 17.26 -15.13 -9.49
N ASN A 116 16.38 -16.11 -9.38
CA ASN A 116 15.65 -16.39 -8.14
C ASN A 116 16.55 -16.62 -6.90
N ARG A 117 17.81 -17.01 -7.09
CA ARG A 117 18.75 -17.23 -5.97
C ARG A 117 19.33 -15.94 -5.41
N GLU A 118 19.43 -14.89 -6.21
CA GLU A 118 20.26 -13.71 -5.93
C GLU A 118 19.53 -12.39 -6.13
N THR A 119 18.28 -12.44 -6.60
CA THR A 119 17.48 -11.22 -6.82
C THR A 119 17.13 -10.53 -5.51
N GLY A 120 17.16 -9.18 -5.52
CA GLY A 120 16.64 -8.35 -4.45
C GLY A 120 15.16 -8.01 -4.59
N HIS A 121 14.50 -8.47 -5.66
CA HIS A 121 13.07 -8.24 -5.87
C HIS A 121 12.21 -9.10 -4.94
N TRP A 122 11.08 -8.54 -4.50
CA TRP A 122 10.06 -9.20 -3.69
C TRP A 122 8.75 -9.18 -4.47
N VAL A 123 8.43 -10.27 -5.16
CA VAL A 123 7.21 -10.34 -5.98
C VAL A 123 6.08 -10.95 -5.19
N GLU A 124 5.01 -10.18 -4.99
CA GLU A 124 3.82 -10.56 -4.27
C GLU A 124 2.61 -10.70 -5.21
N ALA A 125 1.88 -11.80 -5.11
CA ALA A 125 0.55 -11.92 -5.66
C ALA A 125 -0.49 -11.66 -4.58
N TYR A 126 -1.59 -10.99 -4.93
CA TYR A 126 -2.66 -10.69 -3.99
C TYR A 126 -4.04 -10.77 -4.63
N ALA A 127 -5.04 -10.98 -3.77
CA ALA A 127 -6.44 -10.89 -4.10
C ALA A 127 -7.18 -10.11 -3.01
N THR A 128 -8.08 -9.22 -3.41
CA THR A 128 -8.94 -8.45 -2.52
C THR A 128 -10.38 -8.63 -2.93
N TRP A 129 -11.23 -8.90 -1.94
CA TRP A 129 -12.66 -8.70 -2.03
C TRP A 129 -13.04 -7.44 -1.26
N ALA A 130 -13.86 -6.59 -1.86
CA ALA A 130 -14.35 -5.40 -1.19
C ALA A 130 -15.83 -5.21 -1.51
N GLY A 131 -16.64 -5.28 -0.47
CA GLY A 131 -18.08 -5.32 -0.59
C GLY A 131 -18.69 -4.01 -1.08
N ILE A 132 -19.47 -4.07 -2.16
CA ILE A 132 -20.24 -2.91 -2.66
C ILE A 132 -21.40 -2.56 -1.73
N LYS A 133 -22.01 -3.56 -1.10
CA LYS A 133 -23.20 -3.40 -0.23
C LYS A 133 -22.84 -3.36 1.26
N VAL A 134 -21.69 -3.86 1.62
CA VAL A 134 -21.19 -3.89 2.99
C VAL A 134 -19.85 -3.16 3.05
N PRO A 135 -19.59 -2.38 4.10
CA PRO A 135 -18.36 -1.59 4.22
C PRO A 135 -17.15 -2.42 4.70
N LEU A 136 -17.07 -3.68 4.24
CA LEU A 136 -16.02 -4.61 4.59
C LEU A 136 -15.16 -4.94 3.38
N TRP A 137 -13.89 -5.22 3.64
CA TRP A 137 -12.96 -5.74 2.65
C TRP A 137 -12.04 -6.78 3.26
N VAL A 138 -11.56 -7.69 2.43
CA VAL A 138 -10.61 -8.75 2.80
C VAL A 138 -9.52 -8.80 1.75
N THR A 139 -8.27 -8.79 2.17
CA THR A 139 -7.11 -9.00 1.28
C THR A 139 -6.34 -10.23 1.74
N VAL A 140 -5.90 -11.03 0.79
CA VAL A 140 -4.91 -12.09 0.99
C VAL A 140 -3.77 -11.90 0.02
N SER A 141 -2.55 -12.17 0.47
CA SER A 141 -1.35 -12.02 -0.35
C SER A 141 -0.28 -13.02 0.01
N THR A 142 0.63 -13.26 -0.94
CA THR A 142 1.76 -14.18 -0.77
C THR A 142 2.93 -13.72 -1.63
N TYR A 143 4.13 -13.69 -1.05
CA TYR A 143 5.36 -13.55 -1.84
C TYR A 143 5.60 -14.81 -2.65
N ILE A 144 5.53 -14.70 -3.97
CA ILE A 144 5.60 -15.84 -4.89
C ILE A 144 6.98 -16.03 -5.50
N PHE A 145 7.84 -15.00 -5.44
CA PHE A 145 9.18 -15.03 -6.04
C PHE A 145 10.08 -13.99 -5.35
N GLY A 146 11.39 -14.23 -5.38
CA GLY A 146 12.38 -13.22 -5.04
C GLY A 146 13.05 -13.42 -3.69
N ALA A 147 13.24 -12.34 -2.95
CA ALA A 147 14.09 -12.30 -1.76
C ALA A 147 13.42 -12.87 -0.48
N ASP A 148 12.16 -13.26 -0.53
CA ASP A 148 11.46 -13.95 0.58
C ASP A 148 11.99 -15.38 0.77
N LYS A 149 13.15 -15.50 1.41
CA LYS A 149 13.85 -16.76 1.59
C LYS A 149 14.24 -17.05 3.04
N ASN A 150 14.30 -18.33 3.35
CA ASN A 150 14.88 -18.79 4.61
C ASN A 150 16.42 -18.82 4.53
N THR A 151 17.07 -19.22 5.63
CA THR A 151 18.53 -19.35 5.74
C THR A 151 19.13 -20.35 4.77
N ASP A 152 18.35 -21.31 4.27
CA ASP A 152 18.78 -22.31 3.28
C ASP A 152 18.59 -21.82 1.83
N GLY A 153 18.13 -20.58 1.63
CA GLY A 153 17.85 -19.99 0.32
C GLY A 153 16.56 -20.51 -0.34
N LYS A 154 15.66 -21.16 0.42
CA LYS A 154 14.38 -21.65 -0.08
C LYS A 154 13.32 -20.57 0.05
N GLN A 155 12.48 -20.41 -0.99
CA GLN A 155 11.33 -19.51 -0.98
C GLN A 155 10.39 -19.84 0.19
N MET A 156 9.99 -18.83 0.97
CA MET A 156 9.16 -19.02 2.16
C MET A 156 7.68 -18.89 1.89
N TYR A 157 7.30 -18.22 0.80
CA TYR A 157 5.91 -17.91 0.48
C TYR A 157 5.21 -17.22 1.65
N SER A 158 5.89 -16.21 2.24
CA SER A 158 5.34 -15.45 3.35
C SER A 158 3.99 -14.86 2.97
N SER A 159 2.96 -15.27 3.68
CA SER A 159 1.57 -14.97 3.37
C SER A 159 0.95 -14.09 4.43
N TYR A 160 0.08 -13.20 4.01
CA TYR A 160 -0.62 -12.24 4.85
C TYR A 160 -2.11 -12.22 4.50
N ALA A 161 -2.95 -12.04 5.50
CA ALA A 161 -4.37 -11.75 5.30
C ALA A 161 -4.79 -10.58 6.18
N GLU A 162 -5.72 -9.78 5.67
CA GLU A 162 -6.25 -8.62 6.36
C GLU A 162 -7.75 -8.48 6.12
N VAL A 163 -8.48 -8.15 7.16
CA VAL A 163 -9.88 -7.75 7.10
C VAL A 163 -10.02 -6.33 7.58
N GLY A 164 -10.81 -5.54 6.88
CA GLY A 164 -11.05 -4.16 7.26
C GLY A 164 -12.49 -3.72 7.07
N TYR A 165 -12.78 -2.60 7.71
CA TYR A 165 -14.05 -1.90 7.69
C TYR A 165 -13.79 -0.43 7.38
N THR A 166 -14.56 0.15 6.45
CA THR A 166 -14.46 1.57 6.12
C THR A 166 -15.82 2.23 6.26
N HIS A 167 -15.89 3.32 7.01
CA HIS A 167 -17.10 4.11 7.16
C HIS A 167 -16.85 5.56 6.71
N SER A 168 -17.66 6.04 5.78
CA SER A 168 -17.62 7.42 5.32
C SER A 168 -18.72 8.22 6.00
N PHE A 169 -18.33 9.26 6.75
CA PHE A 169 -19.25 10.21 7.38
C PHE A 169 -19.72 11.24 6.36
N THR A 170 -18.80 11.69 5.50
CA THR A 170 -19.04 12.62 4.38
C THR A 170 -18.17 12.22 3.20
N GLU A 171 -18.23 12.96 2.08
CA GLU A 171 -17.33 12.75 0.94
C GLU A 171 -15.85 12.91 1.32
N ASP A 172 -15.54 13.86 2.19
CA ASP A 172 -14.16 14.18 2.60
C ASP A 172 -13.73 13.44 3.89
N ASN A 173 -14.66 12.84 4.66
CA ASN A 173 -14.35 12.29 5.99
C ASN A 173 -14.67 10.80 6.09
N ASN A 174 -13.69 10.00 6.39
CA ASN A 174 -13.88 8.57 6.61
C ASN A 174 -12.95 8.03 7.71
N ILE A 175 -13.34 6.88 8.26
CA ILE A 175 -12.51 6.06 9.13
C ILE A 175 -12.36 4.68 8.51
N ALA A 176 -11.14 4.15 8.51
CA ALA A 176 -10.85 2.79 8.14
C ALA A 176 -10.19 2.06 9.32
N LEU A 177 -10.70 0.89 9.63
CA LEU A 177 -10.17 0.00 10.66
C LEU A 177 -9.75 -1.30 9.99
N CYS A 178 -8.60 -1.85 10.36
CA CYS A 178 -8.22 -3.17 9.87
C CYS A 178 -7.46 -4.00 10.91
N VAL A 179 -7.52 -5.30 10.72
CA VAL A 179 -6.73 -6.29 11.45
C VAL A 179 -6.08 -7.21 10.43
N GLY A 180 -4.76 -7.33 10.50
CA GLY A 180 -3.97 -8.15 9.60
C GLY A 180 -3.05 -9.12 10.34
N ALA A 181 -2.88 -10.30 9.75
CA ALA A 181 -2.08 -11.38 10.30
C ALA A 181 -1.21 -12.03 9.23
N ASN A 182 -0.01 -12.47 9.62
CA ASN A 182 0.73 -13.44 8.81
C ASN A 182 0.08 -14.83 8.98
N LEU A 183 0.12 -15.63 7.90
CA LEU A 183 -0.52 -16.94 7.86
C LEU A 183 0.46 -18.10 8.07
N ASN A 184 1.75 -17.87 7.86
CA ASN A 184 2.80 -18.86 8.00
C ASN A 184 4.10 -18.24 8.53
N LYS A 185 5.08 -19.06 8.86
CA LYS A 185 6.44 -18.58 9.16
C LYS A 185 6.99 -17.84 7.95
N GLY A 186 7.61 -16.68 8.16
CA GLY A 186 8.17 -15.91 7.09
C GLY A 186 8.54 -14.48 7.48
N PHE A 187 8.53 -13.61 6.50
CA PHE A 187 8.94 -12.22 6.57
C PHE A 187 8.36 -11.46 7.79
N TYR A 188 7.04 -11.52 8.00
CA TYR A 188 6.36 -10.72 9.02
C TYR A 188 6.75 -11.04 10.48
N THR A 189 7.32 -12.21 10.71
CA THR A 189 7.72 -12.69 12.03
C THR A 189 9.20 -13.07 12.10
N ASN A 190 10.03 -12.58 11.16
CA ASN A 190 11.45 -12.91 11.06
C ASN A 190 11.71 -14.43 11.15
N ASN A 191 10.86 -15.23 10.51
CA ASN A 191 10.91 -16.69 10.49
C ASN A 191 10.73 -17.38 11.86
N GLN A 192 10.26 -16.67 12.90
CA GLN A 192 10.16 -17.21 14.25
C GLN A 192 8.82 -17.92 14.49
N SER A 193 7.72 -17.39 13.98
CA SER A 193 6.38 -17.84 14.31
C SER A 193 5.49 -17.99 13.07
N GLY A 194 4.49 -18.86 13.18
CA GLY A 194 3.42 -19.05 12.20
C GLY A 194 2.38 -17.93 12.24
N PHE A 195 1.12 -18.28 12.52
CA PHE A 195 0.04 -17.30 12.59
C PHE A 195 0.21 -16.31 13.75
N ASN A 196 0.18 -14.99 13.45
CA ASN A 196 0.18 -13.91 14.42
C ASN A 196 -0.54 -12.68 13.87
N VAL A 197 -1.23 -11.95 14.74
CA VAL A 197 -1.69 -10.60 14.41
C VAL A 197 -0.48 -9.66 14.41
N VAL A 198 -0.17 -9.09 13.26
CA VAL A 198 1.00 -8.21 13.05
C VAL A 198 0.59 -6.78 12.72
N ASN A 199 -0.69 -6.53 12.45
CA ASN A 199 -1.22 -5.21 12.10
C ASN A 199 -2.61 -5.01 12.69
N ILE A 200 -2.78 -3.95 13.47
CA ILE A 200 -4.08 -3.39 13.83
C ILE A 200 -3.97 -1.91 13.52
N ASN A 201 -4.81 -1.40 12.63
CA ASN A 201 -4.72 -0.02 12.17
C ASN A 201 -6.09 0.67 12.23
N ALA A 202 -6.08 1.90 12.75
CA ALA A 202 -7.18 2.83 12.68
C ALA A 202 -6.71 4.08 11.95
N LYS A 203 -7.26 4.33 10.76
CA LYS A 203 -6.94 5.48 9.90
C LYS A 203 -8.15 6.39 9.76
N TYR A 204 -7.97 7.65 10.11
CA TYR A 204 -8.94 8.72 9.81
C TYR A 204 -8.43 9.55 8.64
N SER A 205 -9.28 9.81 7.68
CA SER A 205 -8.97 10.65 6.51
C SER A 205 -9.95 11.79 6.41
N THR A 206 -9.44 12.97 6.04
CA THR A 206 -10.23 14.19 5.82
C THR A 206 -9.56 15.06 4.76
N ALA A 207 -10.18 16.20 4.42
CA ALA A 207 -9.56 17.22 3.59
C ALA A 207 -9.57 18.59 4.30
N LEU A 208 -8.40 19.20 4.38
CA LEU A 208 -8.25 20.58 4.79
C LEU A 208 -8.65 21.49 3.62
N LYS A 209 -9.49 22.52 3.89
CA LYS A 209 -10.02 23.42 2.86
C LYS A 209 -9.36 24.79 2.98
N PHE A 210 -8.78 25.25 1.89
CA PHE A 210 -8.14 26.57 1.76
C PHE A 210 -8.74 27.27 0.54
N GLY A 211 -9.87 27.98 0.74
CA GLY A 211 -10.66 28.51 -0.37
C GLY A 211 -11.17 27.37 -1.26
N ASN A 212 -10.80 27.39 -2.53
CA ASN A 212 -11.17 26.34 -3.50
C ASN A 212 -10.20 25.13 -3.49
N PHE A 213 -9.08 25.25 -2.81
CA PHE A 213 -8.09 24.16 -2.72
C PHE A 213 -8.44 23.21 -1.57
N LYS A 214 -8.45 21.92 -1.86
CA LYS A 214 -8.61 20.85 -0.87
C LYS A 214 -7.29 20.08 -0.76
N LEU A 215 -6.76 19.97 0.45
CA LEU A 215 -5.59 19.15 0.76
C LEU A 215 -6.05 17.90 1.51
N PRO A 216 -6.08 16.72 0.90
CA PRO A 216 -6.37 15.48 1.60
C PRO A 216 -5.28 15.16 2.61
N VAL A 217 -5.71 14.81 3.82
CA VAL A 217 -4.82 14.45 4.93
C VAL A 217 -5.33 13.21 5.62
N SER A 218 -4.44 12.43 6.22
CA SER A 218 -4.85 11.33 7.08
C SER A 218 -3.99 11.23 8.32
N ALA A 219 -4.55 10.62 9.37
CA ALA A 219 -3.85 10.22 10.57
C ALA A 219 -4.13 8.74 10.83
N SER A 220 -3.10 7.98 11.20
CA SER A 220 -3.23 6.55 11.50
C SER A 220 -2.60 6.22 12.84
N TYR A 221 -3.27 5.34 13.59
CA TYR A 221 -2.70 4.68 14.74
C TYR A 221 -2.52 3.20 14.42
N VAL A 222 -1.28 2.74 14.43
CA VAL A 222 -0.88 1.40 14.01
C VAL A 222 -0.30 0.65 15.19
N LEU A 223 -0.79 -0.57 15.42
CA LEU A 223 -0.26 -1.48 16.43
C LEU A 223 0.29 -2.72 15.73
N ASN A 224 1.45 -3.17 16.15
CA ASN A 224 1.96 -4.49 15.85
C ASN A 224 2.03 -5.31 17.14
N PRO A 225 1.01 -6.13 17.46
CA PRO A 225 0.97 -6.89 18.70
C PRO A 225 2.10 -7.91 18.82
N TYR A 226 2.51 -8.52 17.70
CA TYR A 226 3.60 -9.49 17.69
C TYR A 226 4.93 -8.87 18.12
N ASN A 227 5.25 -7.67 17.64
CA ASN A 227 6.49 -6.96 17.96
C ASN A 227 6.35 -6.04 19.18
N ASN A 228 5.16 -5.97 19.80
CA ASN A 228 4.85 -5.08 20.93
C ASN A 228 5.17 -3.61 20.60
N LYS A 229 4.79 -3.15 19.41
CA LYS A 229 5.05 -1.79 18.90
C LYS A 229 3.76 -1.05 18.57
N SER A 230 3.79 0.27 18.75
CA SER A 230 2.72 1.18 18.32
C SER A 230 3.30 2.41 17.66
N PHE A 231 2.57 2.95 16.69
CA PHE A 231 2.99 4.09 15.91
C PHE A 231 1.80 5.03 15.66
N PHE A 232 2.09 6.32 15.59
CA PHE A 232 1.17 7.32 15.09
C PHE A 232 1.79 7.97 13.86
N THR A 233 1.02 8.04 12.76
CA THR A 233 1.49 8.62 11.51
C THR A 233 0.47 9.63 10.97
N MET A 234 0.97 10.60 10.20
CA MET A 234 0.16 11.54 9.45
C MET A 234 0.67 11.61 8.02
N SER A 235 -0.25 11.75 7.06
CA SER A 235 0.10 11.90 5.65
C SER A 235 -0.66 13.05 5.00
N LEU A 236 0.02 13.71 4.06
CA LEU A 236 -0.52 14.72 3.15
C LEU A 236 -0.48 14.15 1.73
N TYR A 237 -1.52 14.43 0.94
CA TYR A 237 -1.64 13.88 -0.39
C TYR A 237 -1.80 14.99 -1.43
N PHE A 238 -1.00 14.91 -2.49
CA PHE A 238 -1.06 15.79 -3.65
C PHE A 238 -1.28 14.93 -4.89
N GLY A 239 -2.12 15.37 -5.82
CA GLY A 239 -2.38 14.63 -7.03
C GLY A 239 -2.84 15.50 -8.19
N LEU A 240 -2.60 14.97 -9.40
CA LEU A 240 -2.98 15.55 -10.69
C LEU A 240 -3.85 14.57 -11.45
#